data_41e571d574bd5e73a7c1c9f01c961b4c
#
_entry.id   41e571d574bd5e73a7c1c9f01c961b4c
#
_cell.length_a   1.000
_cell.length_b   1.000
_cell.length_c   1.000
_cell.angle_alpha   90.00
_cell.angle_beta   90.00
_cell.angle_gamma   90.00
#
_symmetry.space_group_name_H-M   'P 1'
#
loop_
_entity.id
_entity.type
_entity.pdbx_description
1 polymer ?
#
loop_
_entity_poly.entity_id
_entity_poly.type
_entity_poly.pdbx_seq_one_letter_code
_entity_poly.pdbx_strand_id
1 'polypeptide(L)'
;MVLQGCSNNDNDDWLKYHQQLGDALNSTPVENTEPDNIPSFPETQRLVFEIEEMREGMLNIYALRGCQITSLIAARNNQLGKVAPPSQQWLYERELWQQLSSCWNTDTPEQLSEENRERLLDMTMSKTAQLPYVSWNAVFESTEWQKSFSRASTPLSSTTLADIDPALEALDYLRRMTLHQFDRQWEQDSGRLENHLKELNERPLSAEILRALLLASQRLDEASLMLEQASAECLPDWDMTGVQQLENVAHQWLKAVNRLVDSHPIAPPAAWQDYQHNWLSLTNDEAPWRIFNSALNRHQAMRSQFTVCPE
;
A
#
# COMPACT_ATOMS: atom_id res chain seq x y z
N MET A 1 41.64 -6.41 9.17
CA MET A 1 40.72 -5.63 8.33
C MET A 1 39.36 -5.82 8.93
N VAL A 2 38.96 -4.93 9.84
CA VAL A 2 37.66 -5.04 10.56
C VAL A 2 36.62 -4.44 9.63
N LEU A 3 35.68 -5.27 9.17
CA LEU A 3 34.47 -4.82 8.49
C LEU A 3 33.62 -4.13 9.56
N GLN A 4 33.64 -2.81 9.59
CA GLN A 4 32.62 -2.03 10.29
C GLN A 4 31.33 -2.21 9.49
N GLY A 5 30.44 -3.09 9.97
CA GLY A 5 29.06 -3.15 9.53
C GLY A 5 28.41 -1.81 9.86
N CYS A 6 27.65 -1.26 8.92
CA CYS A 6 26.77 -0.13 9.17
C CYS A 6 25.80 -0.55 10.30
N SER A 7 25.97 0.01 11.50
CA SER A 7 25.05 -0.21 12.59
C SER A 7 23.73 0.48 12.24
N ASN A 8 22.63 -0.27 12.31
CA ASN A 8 21.27 0.26 12.16
C ASN A 8 20.93 1.05 13.44
N ASN A 9 20.78 2.36 13.35
CA ASN A 9 20.52 3.23 14.51
C ASN A 9 19.35 2.76 15.40
N ASP A 10 18.31 2.19 14.83
CA ASP A 10 17.11 1.81 15.60
C ASP A 10 17.31 0.56 16.46
N ASN A 11 18.10 -0.39 16.00
CA ASN A 11 18.49 -1.52 16.85
C ASN A 11 19.39 -1.03 18.00
N ASP A 12 20.21 0.01 17.77
CA ASP A 12 21.04 0.62 18.79
C ASP A 12 20.22 1.30 19.89
N ASP A 13 19.08 1.93 19.56
CA ASP A 13 18.21 2.57 20.55
C ASP A 13 17.48 1.54 21.42
N TRP A 14 17.03 0.43 20.85
CA TRP A 14 16.49 -0.70 21.62
C TRP A 14 17.55 -1.35 22.51
N LEU A 15 18.77 -1.54 22.00
CA LEU A 15 19.88 -2.07 22.77
C LEU A 15 20.23 -1.17 23.96
N LYS A 16 20.28 0.15 23.77
CA LYS A 16 20.50 1.13 24.84
C LYS A 16 19.37 1.05 25.87
N TYR A 17 18.11 0.97 25.42
CA TYR A 17 16.98 0.85 26.32
C TYR A 17 17.07 -0.42 27.19
N HIS A 18 17.35 -1.59 26.57
CA HIS A 18 17.54 -2.84 27.31
C HIS A 18 18.72 -2.77 28.30
N GLN A 19 19.82 -2.12 27.92
CA GLN A 19 20.97 -1.93 28.79
C GLN A 19 20.60 -1.04 29.99
N GLN A 20 19.98 0.11 29.76
CA GLN A 20 19.53 1.00 30.84
C GLN A 20 18.55 0.30 31.78
N LEU A 21 17.65 -0.52 31.23
CA LEU A 21 16.75 -1.31 32.03
C LEU A 21 17.47 -2.37 32.86
N GLY A 22 18.43 -3.09 32.23
CA GLY A 22 19.26 -4.09 32.91
C GLY A 22 20.08 -3.50 34.07
N ASP A 23 20.67 -2.32 33.85
CA ASP A 23 21.45 -1.60 34.88
C ASP A 23 20.55 -1.22 36.06
N ALA A 24 19.33 -0.69 35.78
CA ALA A 24 18.37 -0.32 36.84
C ALA A 24 17.84 -1.52 37.63
N LEU A 25 17.71 -2.66 36.99
CA LEU A 25 17.21 -3.89 37.59
C LEU A 25 18.31 -4.74 38.23
N ASN A 26 19.59 -4.35 38.12
CA ASN A 26 20.76 -5.16 38.49
C ASN A 26 20.71 -6.57 37.85
N SER A 27 20.23 -6.67 36.63
CA SER A 27 20.08 -7.91 35.88
C SER A 27 20.83 -7.85 34.55
N THR A 28 21.24 -8.99 34.04
CA THR A 28 21.78 -9.07 32.68
C THR A 28 20.63 -8.86 31.68
N PRO A 29 20.80 -8.02 30.66
CA PRO A 29 19.82 -7.89 29.60
C PRO A 29 19.50 -9.26 28.97
N VAL A 30 18.27 -9.47 28.58
CA VAL A 30 17.86 -10.65 27.82
C VAL A 30 18.59 -10.65 26.49
N GLU A 31 18.99 -11.82 26.00
CA GLU A 31 19.62 -11.96 24.70
C GLU A 31 18.67 -11.46 23.61
N ASN A 32 19.13 -10.48 22.82
CA ASN A 32 18.34 -9.93 21.72
C ASN A 32 18.30 -10.95 20.58
N THR A 33 17.11 -11.44 20.29
CA THR A 33 16.88 -12.33 19.15
C THR A 33 16.46 -11.51 17.92
N GLU A 34 16.65 -12.06 16.73
CA GLU A 34 16.16 -11.42 15.51
C GLU A 34 14.66 -11.75 15.30
N PRO A 35 13.83 -10.77 14.93
CA PRO A 35 12.43 -11.04 14.64
C PRO A 35 12.29 -11.89 13.38
N ASP A 36 11.18 -12.64 13.31
CA ASP A 36 10.84 -13.41 12.13
C ASP A 36 10.79 -12.52 10.87
N ASN A 37 11.17 -13.11 9.75
CA ASN A 37 11.09 -12.40 8.48
C ASN A 37 9.64 -12.22 8.05
N ILE A 38 9.34 -11.06 7.47
CA ILE A 38 8.07 -10.88 6.75
C ILE A 38 8.02 -11.86 5.56
N PRO A 39 6.87 -12.46 5.24
CA PRO A 39 6.75 -13.33 4.08
C PRO A 39 6.95 -12.54 2.79
N SER A 40 7.25 -13.28 1.73
CA SER A 40 7.26 -12.68 0.41
C SER A 40 5.87 -12.17 0.05
N PHE A 41 5.80 -10.97 -0.53
CA PHE A 41 4.55 -10.47 -1.10
C PHE A 41 4.05 -11.44 -2.19
N PRO A 42 2.75 -11.64 -2.35
CA PRO A 42 2.23 -12.57 -3.35
C PRO A 42 2.69 -12.24 -4.77
N GLU A 43 2.90 -13.28 -5.57
CA GLU A 43 3.28 -13.10 -6.97
C GLU A 43 2.19 -12.33 -7.73
N THR A 44 2.60 -11.46 -8.66
CA THR A 44 1.71 -10.58 -9.43
C THR A 44 0.56 -11.33 -10.08
N GLN A 45 0.80 -12.49 -10.67
CA GLN A 45 -0.23 -13.30 -11.33
C GLN A 45 -1.39 -13.72 -10.41
N ARG A 46 -1.15 -13.75 -9.09
CA ARG A 46 -2.17 -14.06 -8.08
C ARG A 46 -2.92 -12.83 -7.58
N LEU A 47 -2.47 -11.63 -7.97
CA LEU A 47 -3.00 -10.34 -7.53
C LEU A 47 -3.84 -9.62 -8.59
N VAL A 48 -3.79 -10.08 -9.84
CA VAL A 48 -4.42 -9.43 -10.98
C VAL A 48 -5.65 -10.19 -11.48
N PHE A 49 -6.49 -9.49 -12.20
CA PHE A 49 -7.65 -10.05 -12.87
C PHE A 49 -7.36 -10.18 -14.36
N GLU A 50 -7.82 -11.27 -14.96
CA GLU A 50 -7.85 -11.41 -16.40
C GLU A 50 -8.95 -10.49 -16.96
N ILE A 51 -8.57 -9.67 -17.96
CA ILE A 51 -9.49 -8.74 -18.62
C ILE A 51 -9.67 -9.19 -20.05
N GLU A 52 -10.90 -9.52 -20.40
CA GLU A 52 -11.24 -9.95 -21.75
C GLU A 52 -10.98 -8.83 -22.76
N GLU A 53 -10.17 -9.11 -23.78
CA GLU A 53 -9.89 -8.17 -24.86
C GLU A 53 -11.12 -8.03 -25.76
N MET A 54 -11.63 -6.82 -25.88
CA MET A 54 -12.64 -6.50 -26.87
C MET A 54 -11.95 -6.29 -28.24
N ARG A 55 -12.29 -7.13 -29.21
CA ARG A 55 -11.73 -7.06 -30.57
C ARG A 55 -12.81 -6.61 -31.54
N GLU A 56 -12.73 -5.36 -31.98
CA GLU A 56 -13.60 -4.80 -32.99
C GLU A 56 -12.83 -4.46 -34.28
N GLY A 57 -13.45 -4.77 -35.42
CA GLY A 57 -12.89 -4.38 -36.73
C GLY A 57 -12.85 -2.86 -36.91
N MET A 58 -11.84 -2.35 -37.59
CA MET A 58 -11.70 -0.89 -37.81
C MET A 58 -12.89 -0.28 -38.56
N LEU A 59 -13.60 -1.03 -39.42
CA LEU A 59 -14.82 -0.54 -40.08
C LEU A 59 -15.97 -0.35 -39.10
N ASN A 60 -16.12 -1.24 -38.13
CA ASN A 60 -17.11 -1.14 -37.03
C ASN A 60 -16.81 0.09 -36.16
N ILE A 61 -15.53 0.30 -35.82
CA ILE A 61 -15.09 1.48 -35.06
C ILE A 61 -15.32 2.76 -35.84
N TYR A 62 -15.05 2.75 -37.16
CA TYR A 62 -15.30 3.93 -38.00
C TYR A 62 -16.79 4.26 -38.12
N ALA A 63 -17.68 3.26 -38.06
CA ALA A 63 -19.12 3.51 -37.99
C ALA A 63 -19.53 4.32 -36.74
N LEU A 64 -18.76 4.20 -35.64
CA LEU A 64 -18.95 4.93 -34.38
C LEU A 64 -18.08 6.22 -34.28
N ARG A 65 -17.57 6.74 -35.39
CA ARG A 65 -16.67 7.94 -35.40
C ARG A 65 -17.32 9.18 -34.76
N GLY A 66 -18.63 9.29 -34.77
CA GLY A 66 -19.37 10.37 -34.10
C GLY A 66 -19.18 10.39 -32.59
N CYS A 67 -18.79 9.24 -31.96
CA CYS A 67 -18.47 9.13 -30.56
C CYS A 67 -17.01 9.47 -30.24
N GLN A 68 -16.21 9.93 -31.21
CA GLN A 68 -14.80 10.37 -31.07
C GLN A 68 -13.83 9.28 -30.55
N ILE A 69 -14.16 7.99 -30.68
CA ILE A 69 -13.36 6.87 -30.18
C ILE A 69 -12.32 6.35 -31.18
N THR A 70 -12.41 6.73 -32.46
CA THR A 70 -11.61 6.12 -33.54
C THR A 70 -10.12 6.32 -33.35
N SER A 71 -9.67 7.53 -33.02
CA SER A 71 -8.26 7.86 -32.79
C SER A 71 -7.72 7.16 -31.55
N LEU A 72 -8.53 7.07 -30.51
CA LEU A 72 -8.17 6.42 -29.24
C LEU A 72 -7.92 4.92 -29.44
N ILE A 73 -8.85 4.24 -30.12
CA ILE A 73 -8.68 2.79 -30.43
C ILE A 73 -7.51 2.54 -31.40
N ALA A 74 -7.29 3.42 -32.37
CA ALA A 74 -6.14 3.32 -33.26
C ALA A 74 -4.82 3.48 -32.50
N ALA A 75 -4.75 4.39 -31.54
CA ALA A 75 -3.58 4.57 -30.68
C ALA A 75 -3.32 3.32 -29.80
N ARG A 76 -4.36 2.70 -29.24
CA ARG A 76 -4.22 1.45 -28.46
C ARG A 76 -3.76 0.26 -29.31
N ASN A 77 -4.17 0.20 -30.57
CA ASN A 77 -3.84 -0.90 -31.48
C ASN A 77 -2.45 -0.79 -32.11
N ASN A 78 -1.75 0.32 -31.94
CA ASN A 78 -0.37 0.44 -32.42
C ASN A 78 0.62 -0.35 -31.53
N GLN A 79 1.87 -0.47 -31.97
CA GLN A 79 2.89 -1.26 -31.26
C GLN A 79 3.14 -0.76 -29.83
N LEU A 80 3.18 0.56 -29.64
CA LEU A 80 3.40 1.16 -28.31
C LEU A 80 2.20 0.94 -27.39
N GLY A 81 0.98 1.09 -27.91
CA GLY A 81 -0.24 0.86 -27.14
C GLY A 81 -0.38 -0.57 -26.63
N LYS A 82 0.13 -1.56 -27.38
CA LYS A 82 0.07 -2.98 -26.98
C LYS A 82 0.97 -3.34 -25.81
N VAL A 83 2.04 -2.58 -25.59
CA VAL A 83 3.03 -2.79 -24.51
C VAL A 83 2.99 -1.68 -23.48
N ALA A 84 1.92 -0.90 -23.45
CA ALA A 84 1.75 0.17 -22.48
C ALA A 84 1.71 -0.40 -21.04
N PRO A 85 2.34 0.29 -20.07
CA PRO A 85 2.28 -0.14 -18.68
C PRO A 85 0.83 -0.06 -18.14
N PRO A 86 0.52 -0.78 -17.06
CA PRO A 86 -0.84 -0.84 -16.50
C PRO A 86 -1.46 0.53 -16.18
N SER A 87 -0.66 1.50 -15.73
CA SER A 87 -1.08 2.88 -15.49
C SER A 87 -1.61 3.57 -16.76
N GLN A 88 -0.89 3.42 -17.87
CA GLN A 88 -1.29 3.99 -19.16
C GLN A 88 -2.51 3.25 -19.75
N GLN A 89 -2.62 1.95 -19.50
CA GLN A 89 -3.82 1.19 -19.88
C GLN A 89 -5.04 1.70 -19.10
N TRP A 90 -4.91 1.99 -17.82
CA TRP A 90 -6.01 2.55 -17.03
C TRP A 90 -6.48 3.92 -17.56
N LEU A 91 -5.55 4.84 -17.84
CA LEU A 91 -5.86 6.13 -18.42
C LEU A 91 -6.62 5.98 -19.76
N TYR A 92 -6.12 5.09 -20.62
CA TYR A 92 -6.73 4.80 -21.91
C TYR A 92 -8.15 4.22 -21.75
N GLU A 93 -8.33 3.19 -20.93
CA GLU A 93 -9.62 2.52 -20.76
C GLU A 93 -10.65 3.44 -20.12
N ARG A 94 -10.23 4.29 -19.19
CA ARG A 94 -11.10 5.30 -18.60
C ARG A 94 -11.50 6.37 -19.62
N GLU A 95 -10.58 6.85 -20.43
CA GLU A 95 -10.89 7.81 -21.51
C GLU A 95 -11.84 7.19 -22.53
N LEU A 96 -11.60 5.95 -22.94
CA LEU A 96 -12.51 5.24 -23.84
C LEU A 96 -13.91 5.11 -23.23
N TRP A 97 -14.01 4.71 -21.97
CA TRP A 97 -15.29 4.66 -21.25
C TRP A 97 -15.96 6.03 -21.22
N GLN A 98 -15.22 7.11 -20.96
CA GLN A 98 -15.73 8.47 -20.91
C GLN A 98 -16.30 8.92 -22.26
N GLN A 99 -15.62 8.65 -23.37
CA GLN A 99 -16.09 8.97 -24.72
C GLN A 99 -17.34 8.15 -25.07
N LEU A 100 -17.34 6.85 -24.83
CA LEU A 100 -18.51 5.98 -25.07
C LEU A 100 -19.72 6.43 -24.24
N SER A 101 -19.53 6.69 -22.93
CA SER A 101 -20.61 7.12 -22.04
C SER A 101 -21.15 8.50 -22.41
N SER A 102 -20.27 9.40 -22.85
CA SER A 102 -20.66 10.75 -23.25
C SER A 102 -21.41 10.75 -24.58
N CYS A 103 -21.12 9.80 -25.46
CA CYS A 103 -21.78 9.67 -26.76
C CYS A 103 -23.29 9.48 -26.61
N TRP A 104 -23.73 8.78 -25.56
CA TRP A 104 -25.17 8.56 -25.27
C TRP A 104 -25.92 9.86 -24.90
N ASN A 105 -25.24 10.95 -24.62
CA ASN A 105 -25.84 12.26 -24.35
C ASN A 105 -25.78 13.21 -25.57
N THR A 106 -25.51 12.67 -26.76
CA THR A 106 -25.49 13.40 -28.04
C THR A 106 -26.57 12.85 -28.96
N ASP A 107 -26.78 13.49 -30.12
CA ASP A 107 -27.69 12.98 -31.16
C ASP A 107 -27.09 11.82 -31.98
N THR A 108 -25.81 11.45 -31.72
CA THR A 108 -25.11 10.41 -32.48
C THR A 108 -25.82 9.05 -32.43
N PRO A 109 -26.27 8.53 -31.26
CA PRO A 109 -26.94 7.23 -31.20
C PRO A 109 -28.22 7.14 -32.05
N GLU A 110 -28.93 8.26 -32.23
CA GLU A 110 -30.16 8.31 -33.03
C GLU A 110 -29.87 8.25 -34.55
N GLN A 111 -28.66 8.63 -34.95
CA GLN A 111 -28.21 8.63 -36.34
C GLN A 111 -27.55 7.32 -36.79
N LEU A 112 -27.30 6.41 -35.83
CA LEU A 112 -26.69 5.10 -36.10
C LEU A 112 -27.74 4.12 -36.65
N SER A 113 -27.27 3.14 -37.45
CA SER A 113 -28.07 1.93 -37.71
C SER A 113 -28.29 1.17 -36.41
N GLU A 114 -29.33 0.35 -36.35
CA GLU A 114 -29.65 -0.48 -35.18
C GLU A 114 -28.46 -1.34 -34.77
N GLU A 115 -27.79 -2.02 -35.70
CA GLU A 115 -26.59 -2.82 -35.44
C GLU A 115 -25.46 -2.00 -34.81
N ASN A 116 -25.21 -0.78 -35.28
CA ASN A 116 -24.15 0.09 -34.73
C ASN A 116 -24.54 0.68 -33.36
N ARG A 117 -25.84 0.89 -33.13
CA ARG A 117 -26.35 1.32 -31.83
C ARG A 117 -26.23 0.21 -30.79
N GLU A 118 -26.56 -1.02 -31.15
CA GLU A 118 -26.31 -2.21 -30.29
C GLU A 118 -24.82 -2.35 -29.96
N ARG A 119 -23.96 -2.24 -30.97
CA ARG A 119 -22.49 -2.28 -30.79
C ARG A 119 -22.00 -1.19 -29.83
N LEU A 120 -22.51 0.04 -29.96
CA LEU A 120 -22.17 1.13 -29.02
C LEU A 120 -22.60 0.78 -27.59
N LEU A 121 -23.79 0.18 -27.43
CA LEU A 121 -24.29 -0.26 -26.12
C LEU A 121 -23.39 -1.34 -25.52
N ASP A 122 -23.10 -2.38 -26.29
CA ASP A 122 -22.28 -3.51 -25.84
C ASP A 122 -20.86 -3.04 -25.44
N MET A 123 -20.26 -2.16 -26.24
CA MET A 123 -18.96 -1.57 -25.90
C MET A 123 -19.02 -0.75 -24.61
N THR A 124 -20.06 0.07 -24.46
CA THR A 124 -20.22 0.91 -23.26
C THR A 124 -20.41 0.05 -22.01
N MET A 125 -21.27 -0.97 -22.10
CA MET A 125 -21.54 -1.91 -20.99
C MET A 125 -20.29 -2.70 -20.63
N SER A 126 -19.58 -3.25 -21.61
CA SER A 126 -18.34 -4.01 -21.39
C SER A 126 -17.26 -3.15 -20.74
N LYS A 127 -17.06 -1.92 -21.23
CA LYS A 127 -16.06 -1.02 -20.63
C LYS A 127 -16.45 -0.56 -19.23
N THR A 128 -17.73 -0.37 -18.96
CA THR A 128 -18.25 -0.09 -17.61
C THR A 128 -17.96 -1.26 -16.65
N ALA A 129 -18.20 -2.50 -17.10
CA ALA A 129 -17.94 -3.69 -16.29
C ALA A 129 -16.45 -3.96 -16.07
N GLN A 130 -15.59 -3.67 -17.07
CA GLN A 130 -14.17 -3.96 -17.02
C GLN A 130 -13.34 -2.90 -16.26
N LEU A 131 -13.74 -1.65 -16.26
CA LEU A 131 -12.95 -0.54 -15.71
C LEU A 131 -12.51 -0.74 -14.25
N PRO A 132 -13.33 -1.29 -13.33
CA PRO A 132 -12.88 -1.59 -11.97
C PRO A 132 -11.73 -2.60 -11.89
N TYR A 133 -11.69 -3.58 -12.77
CA TYR A 133 -10.63 -4.58 -12.85
C TYR A 133 -9.36 -3.97 -13.48
N VAL A 134 -9.52 -3.10 -14.48
CA VAL A 134 -8.41 -2.34 -15.07
C VAL A 134 -7.76 -1.43 -14.03
N SER A 135 -8.56 -0.69 -13.26
CA SER A 135 -8.05 0.19 -12.19
C SER A 135 -7.34 -0.59 -11.09
N TRP A 136 -7.86 -1.76 -10.74
CA TRP A 136 -7.19 -2.67 -9.80
C TRP A 136 -5.83 -3.11 -10.33
N ASN A 137 -5.79 -3.68 -11.53
CA ASN A 137 -4.53 -4.14 -12.14
C ASN A 137 -3.53 -2.99 -12.27
N ALA A 138 -3.98 -1.78 -12.65
CA ALA A 138 -3.10 -0.63 -12.80
C ALA A 138 -2.31 -0.29 -11.54
N VAL A 139 -2.89 -0.50 -10.36
CA VAL A 139 -2.23 -0.28 -9.08
C VAL A 139 -1.45 -1.52 -8.66
N PHE A 140 -2.11 -2.67 -8.54
CA PHE A 140 -1.58 -3.84 -7.84
C PHE A 140 -0.67 -4.74 -8.71
N GLU A 141 -0.71 -4.58 -10.05
CA GLU A 141 0.25 -5.18 -10.97
C GLU A 141 1.52 -4.33 -11.11
N SER A 142 1.48 -3.05 -10.75
CA SER A 142 2.60 -2.14 -10.98
C SER A 142 3.87 -2.57 -10.23
N THR A 143 5.01 -2.35 -10.86
CA THR A 143 6.33 -2.61 -10.25
C THR A 143 6.56 -1.72 -9.04
N GLU A 144 5.99 -0.54 -9.04
CA GLU A 144 6.04 0.46 -7.98
C GLU A 144 5.35 -0.05 -6.71
N TRP A 145 4.15 -0.62 -6.87
CA TRP A 145 3.43 -1.24 -5.76
C TRP A 145 4.20 -2.42 -5.16
N GLN A 146 4.70 -3.31 -6.03
CA GLN A 146 5.48 -4.46 -5.59
C GLN A 146 6.76 -4.05 -4.88
N LYS A 147 7.39 -2.97 -5.33
CA LYS A 147 8.59 -2.42 -4.70
C LYS A 147 8.35 -2.02 -3.25
N SER A 148 7.18 -1.45 -2.93
CA SER A 148 6.81 -1.08 -1.56
C SER A 148 6.82 -2.27 -0.59
N PHE A 149 6.58 -3.49 -1.10
CA PHE A 149 6.61 -4.75 -0.34
C PHE A 149 7.86 -5.57 -0.57
N SER A 150 8.83 -5.08 -1.34
CA SER A 150 10.09 -5.80 -1.57
C SER A 150 10.88 -5.91 -0.26
N ARG A 151 11.82 -6.87 -0.19
CA ARG A 151 12.64 -7.06 1.00
C ARG A 151 13.35 -5.75 1.39
N ALA A 152 13.00 -5.22 2.54
CA ALA A 152 13.77 -4.16 3.18
C ALA A 152 14.99 -4.79 3.86
N SER A 153 16.18 -4.25 3.63
CA SER A 153 17.41 -4.66 4.32
C SER A 153 17.43 -4.17 5.77
N THR A 154 16.70 -3.11 6.04
CA THR A 154 16.64 -2.43 7.34
C THR A 154 15.19 -2.13 7.71
N PRO A 155 14.84 -2.14 9.01
CA PRO A 155 13.57 -1.61 9.46
C PRO A 155 13.51 -0.09 9.23
N LEU A 156 12.33 0.48 9.33
CA LEU A 156 12.12 1.92 9.31
C LEU A 156 12.84 2.58 10.48
N SER A 157 13.66 3.59 10.23
CA SER A 157 14.41 4.28 11.28
C SER A 157 13.71 5.56 11.76
N SER A 158 13.99 5.97 13.01
CA SER A 158 13.45 7.20 13.61
C SER A 158 13.76 8.45 12.78
N THR A 159 14.89 8.47 12.09
CA THR A 159 15.30 9.58 11.20
C THR A 159 14.56 9.58 9.86
N THR A 160 14.02 8.42 9.45
CA THR A 160 13.30 8.26 8.18
C THR A 160 11.77 8.18 8.36
N LEU A 161 11.29 8.14 9.61
CA LEU A 161 9.87 8.16 9.95
C LEU A 161 9.17 9.46 9.53
N ALA A 162 9.90 10.58 9.48
CA ALA A 162 9.34 11.89 9.20
C ALA A 162 8.93 12.11 7.73
N ASP A 163 9.27 11.21 6.81
CA ASP A 163 9.14 11.45 5.37
C ASP A 163 8.24 10.42 4.66
N ILE A 164 7.07 10.17 5.21
CA ILE A 164 6.06 9.32 4.55
C ILE A 164 4.94 10.11 3.86
N ASP A 165 4.88 11.42 4.07
CA ASP A 165 3.80 12.26 3.54
C ASP A 165 3.67 12.18 2.00
N PRO A 166 4.77 12.19 1.21
CA PRO A 166 4.67 12.03 -0.24
C PRO A 166 4.06 10.68 -0.65
N ALA A 167 4.42 9.61 0.05
CA ALA A 167 3.88 8.28 -0.22
C ALA A 167 2.40 8.15 0.20
N LEU A 168 1.99 8.80 1.31
CA LEU A 168 0.58 8.90 1.70
C LEU A 168 -0.23 9.71 0.69
N GLU A 169 0.32 10.81 0.16
CA GLU A 169 -0.31 11.59 -0.90
C GLU A 169 -0.47 10.75 -2.17
N ALA A 170 0.53 9.93 -2.51
CA ALA A 170 0.45 9.01 -3.64
C ALA A 170 -0.70 8.01 -3.49
N LEU A 171 -0.84 7.36 -2.32
CA LEU A 171 -1.96 6.46 -2.04
C LEU A 171 -3.32 7.18 -2.12
N ASP A 172 -3.42 8.40 -1.58
CA ASP A 172 -4.66 9.17 -1.65
C ASP A 172 -5.01 9.58 -3.08
N TYR A 173 -4.02 9.94 -3.91
CA TYR A 173 -4.25 10.23 -5.32
C TYR A 173 -4.79 9.02 -6.07
N LEU A 174 -4.18 7.83 -5.91
CA LEU A 174 -4.64 6.58 -6.51
C LEU A 174 -6.07 6.24 -6.04
N ARG A 175 -6.34 6.41 -4.75
CA ARG A 175 -7.68 6.22 -4.19
C ARG A 175 -8.72 7.16 -4.80
N ARG A 176 -8.41 8.45 -4.91
CA ARG A 176 -9.32 9.44 -5.55
C ARG A 176 -9.56 9.10 -7.01
N MET A 177 -8.51 8.70 -7.73
CA MET A 177 -8.64 8.31 -9.14
C MET A 177 -9.54 7.07 -9.30
N THR A 178 -9.45 6.10 -8.37
CA THR A 178 -10.35 4.93 -8.33
C THR A 178 -11.80 5.33 -8.04
N LEU A 179 -12.03 6.19 -7.04
CA LEU A 179 -13.38 6.65 -6.68
C LEU A 179 -14.06 7.45 -7.80
N HIS A 180 -13.28 8.22 -8.57
CA HIS A 180 -13.78 9.04 -9.67
C HIS A 180 -13.67 8.36 -11.05
N GLN A 181 -13.42 7.04 -11.11
CA GLN A 181 -13.23 6.36 -12.39
C GLN A 181 -14.45 6.45 -13.32
N PHE A 182 -15.65 6.58 -12.75
CA PHE A 182 -16.91 6.77 -13.49
C PHE A 182 -17.42 8.22 -13.50
N ASP A 183 -16.61 9.15 -13.01
CA ASP A 183 -16.95 10.56 -13.06
C ASP A 183 -16.42 11.16 -14.38
N ARG A 184 -17.34 11.57 -15.25
CA ARG A 184 -17.01 12.17 -16.56
C ARG A 184 -16.40 13.56 -16.45
N GLN A 185 -16.57 14.25 -15.32
CA GLN A 185 -16.02 15.59 -15.09
C GLN A 185 -14.64 15.52 -14.44
N TRP A 186 -14.23 14.37 -13.91
CA TRP A 186 -12.90 14.20 -13.35
C TRP A 186 -11.86 14.16 -14.46
N GLU A 187 -10.98 15.17 -14.47
CA GLU A 187 -9.86 15.24 -15.39
C GLU A 187 -8.72 14.36 -14.88
N GLN A 188 -8.33 13.40 -15.71
CA GLN A 188 -7.16 12.55 -15.43
C GLN A 188 -5.89 13.29 -15.87
N ASP A 189 -4.83 13.14 -15.06
CA ASP A 189 -3.51 13.70 -15.34
C ASP A 189 -2.45 12.59 -15.32
N SER A 190 -1.94 12.26 -16.51
CA SER A 190 -0.95 11.19 -16.66
C SER A 190 0.37 11.54 -15.97
N GLY A 191 0.79 12.80 -15.99
CA GLY A 191 2.02 13.23 -15.33
C GLY A 191 1.92 13.11 -13.81
N ARG A 192 0.78 13.47 -13.23
CA ARG A 192 0.55 13.29 -11.79
C ARG A 192 0.48 11.82 -11.40
N LEU A 193 -0.20 10.98 -12.19
CA LEU A 193 -0.26 9.54 -11.93
C LEU A 193 1.15 8.93 -11.90
N GLU A 194 1.96 9.19 -12.91
CA GLU A 194 3.32 8.66 -12.99
C GLU A 194 4.22 9.19 -11.86
N ASN A 195 4.08 10.45 -11.46
CA ASN A 195 4.82 11.01 -10.34
C ASN A 195 4.46 10.33 -9.02
N HIS A 196 3.17 10.07 -8.76
CA HIS A 196 2.73 9.38 -7.56
C HIS A 196 3.12 7.89 -7.55
N LEU A 197 3.07 7.21 -8.69
CA LEU A 197 3.59 5.84 -8.80
C LEU A 197 5.11 5.82 -8.54
N LYS A 198 5.86 6.76 -9.12
CA LYS A 198 7.31 6.88 -8.87
C LYS A 198 7.61 7.05 -7.38
N GLU A 199 6.83 7.84 -6.66
CA GLU A 199 7.00 8.03 -5.22
C GLU A 199 6.90 6.70 -4.44
N LEU A 200 5.94 5.84 -4.80
CA LEU A 200 5.82 4.50 -4.21
C LEU A 200 7.01 3.57 -4.52
N ASN A 201 7.79 3.89 -5.56
CA ASN A 201 8.97 3.13 -5.96
C ASN A 201 10.28 3.57 -5.27
N GLU A 202 10.29 4.73 -4.58
CA GLU A 202 11.53 5.28 -4.00
C GLU A 202 12.09 4.37 -2.90
N ARG A 203 11.22 3.72 -2.12
CA ARG A 203 11.63 2.84 -1.01
C ARG A 203 10.61 1.72 -0.73
N PRO A 204 11.03 0.60 -0.13
CA PRO A 204 10.13 -0.51 0.22
C PRO A 204 9.38 -0.22 1.54
N LEU A 205 8.60 0.87 1.57
CA LEU A 205 8.03 1.44 2.79
C LEU A 205 7.13 0.47 3.56
N SER A 206 6.28 -0.30 2.85
CA SER A 206 5.44 -1.31 3.51
C SER A 206 6.26 -2.37 4.23
N ALA A 207 7.32 -2.86 3.59
CA ALA A 207 8.21 -3.86 4.19
C ALA A 207 9.01 -3.28 5.36
N GLU A 208 9.48 -2.04 5.27
CA GLU A 208 10.20 -1.35 6.34
C GLU A 208 9.32 -1.16 7.58
N ILE A 209 8.06 -0.73 7.40
CA ILE A 209 7.09 -0.56 8.49
C ILE A 209 6.78 -1.92 9.15
N LEU A 210 6.48 -2.94 8.37
CA LEU A 210 6.20 -4.27 8.92
C LEU A 210 7.38 -4.83 9.72
N ARG A 211 8.61 -4.67 9.22
CA ARG A 211 9.82 -5.06 9.96
C ARG A 211 10.00 -4.27 11.25
N ALA A 212 9.75 -2.96 11.22
CA ALA A 212 9.85 -2.12 12.41
C ALA A 212 8.82 -2.53 13.48
N LEU A 213 7.58 -2.84 13.08
CA LEU A 213 6.55 -3.34 14.00
C LEU A 213 6.94 -4.69 14.64
N LEU A 214 7.46 -5.64 13.86
CA LEU A 214 7.91 -6.93 14.37
C LEU A 214 9.10 -6.77 15.32
N LEU A 215 10.10 -5.96 14.94
CA LEU A 215 11.25 -5.68 15.79
C LEU A 215 10.82 -5.03 17.10
N ALA A 216 10.02 -3.96 17.04
CA ALA A 216 9.54 -3.26 18.23
C ALA A 216 8.72 -4.17 19.15
N SER A 217 7.84 -5.00 18.59
CA SER A 217 7.07 -5.98 19.36
C SER A 217 7.97 -6.91 20.17
N GLN A 218 8.97 -7.46 19.51
CA GLN A 218 9.91 -8.39 20.13
C GLN A 218 10.75 -7.70 21.22
N ARG A 219 11.28 -6.51 20.96
CA ARG A 219 12.06 -5.74 21.94
C ARG A 219 11.23 -5.35 23.17
N LEU A 220 9.95 -5.02 22.97
CA LEU A 220 9.02 -4.75 24.07
C LEU A 220 8.72 -5.98 24.89
N ASP A 221 8.61 -7.16 24.26
CA ASP A 221 8.41 -8.42 24.96
C ASP A 221 9.63 -8.82 25.76
N GLU A 222 10.84 -8.71 25.19
CA GLU A 222 12.10 -8.93 25.88
C GLU A 222 12.26 -8.00 27.09
N ALA A 223 11.96 -6.70 26.94
CA ALA A 223 11.97 -5.74 28.04
C ALA A 223 10.91 -6.05 29.11
N SER A 224 9.75 -6.54 28.70
CA SER A 224 8.68 -6.95 29.64
C SER A 224 9.12 -8.15 30.48
N LEU A 225 9.79 -9.14 29.88
CA LEU A 225 10.36 -10.28 30.63
C LEU A 225 11.40 -9.83 31.68
N MET A 226 12.19 -8.79 31.40
CA MET A 226 13.10 -8.22 32.40
C MET A 226 12.34 -7.61 33.57
N LEU A 227 11.23 -6.91 33.31
CA LEU A 227 10.37 -6.32 34.35
C LEU A 227 9.65 -7.37 35.20
N GLU A 228 9.24 -8.49 34.64
CA GLU A 228 8.60 -9.58 35.39
C GLU A 228 9.49 -10.17 36.50
N GLN A 229 10.79 -10.14 36.28
CA GLN A 229 11.80 -10.68 37.20
C GLN A 229 12.36 -9.61 38.13
N ALA A 230 11.89 -8.39 38.02
CA ALA A 230 12.44 -7.23 38.68
C ALA A 230 12.08 -7.17 40.17
N SER A 231 13.07 -6.80 41.01
CA SER A 231 12.87 -6.45 42.43
C SER A 231 13.24 -4.97 42.69
N ALA A 232 13.35 -4.15 41.67
CA ALA A 232 13.65 -2.73 41.77
C ALA A 232 12.46 -1.93 42.30
N GLU A 233 12.76 -0.82 42.99
CA GLU A 233 11.72 0.11 43.48
C GLU A 233 11.35 1.19 42.45
N CYS A 234 12.28 1.52 41.56
CA CYS A 234 12.08 2.55 40.52
C CYS A 234 12.77 2.16 39.20
N LEU A 235 12.34 2.76 38.13
CA LEU A 235 12.90 2.61 36.77
C LEU A 235 13.36 3.97 36.23
N PRO A 236 14.37 4.00 35.34
CA PRO A 236 14.74 5.21 34.63
C PRO A 236 13.56 5.69 33.77
N ASP A 237 13.53 6.98 33.47
CA ASP A 237 12.58 7.51 32.50
C ASP A 237 12.79 6.83 31.14
N TRP A 238 11.71 6.68 30.39
CA TRP A 238 11.74 6.05 29.07
C TRP A 238 11.27 7.03 28.02
N ASP A 239 12.17 7.43 27.13
CA ASP A 239 11.82 8.22 25.95
C ASP A 239 11.02 7.35 24.96
N MET A 240 9.74 7.59 24.91
CA MET A 240 8.79 6.90 24.03
C MET A 240 8.66 7.55 22.63
N THR A 241 9.37 8.64 22.37
CA THR A 241 9.18 9.44 21.13
C THR A 241 9.26 8.57 19.87
N GLY A 242 10.29 7.73 19.74
CA GLY A 242 10.47 6.86 18.57
C GLY A 242 9.37 5.81 18.44
N VAL A 243 8.93 5.23 19.56
CA VAL A 243 7.85 4.22 19.58
C VAL A 243 6.51 4.85 19.19
N GLN A 244 6.20 6.04 19.72
CA GLN A 244 4.97 6.77 19.36
C GLN A 244 4.98 7.22 17.90
N GLN A 245 6.13 7.63 17.38
CA GLN A 245 6.28 7.94 15.97
C GLN A 245 6.04 6.71 15.09
N LEU A 246 6.63 5.56 15.42
CA LEU A 246 6.38 4.30 14.71
C LEU A 246 4.90 3.93 14.73
N GLU A 247 4.25 4.01 15.90
CA GLU A 247 2.82 3.76 16.04
C GLU A 247 2.00 4.64 15.09
N ASN A 248 2.25 5.94 15.10
CA ASN A 248 1.52 6.90 14.28
C ASN A 248 1.74 6.64 12.77
N VAL A 249 2.98 6.48 12.33
CA VAL A 249 3.35 6.25 10.93
C VAL A 249 2.78 4.93 10.42
N ALA A 250 2.93 3.85 11.19
CA ALA A 250 2.41 2.54 10.81
C ALA A 250 0.88 2.55 10.70
N HIS A 251 0.20 3.19 11.65
CA HIS A 251 -1.25 3.34 11.59
C HIS A 251 -1.72 4.13 10.36
N GLN A 252 -1.09 5.26 10.07
CA GLN A 252 -1.43 6.09 8.91
C GLN A 252 -1.22 5.31 7.61
N TRP A 253 -0.07 4.65 7.46
CA TRP A 253 0.26 3.87 6.27
C TRP A 253 -0.70 2.70 6.05
N LEU A 254 -0.86 1.83 7.05
CA LEU A 254 -1.76 0.67 6.94
C LEU A 254 -3.20 1.09 6.67
N LYS A 255 -3.66 2.18 7.29
CA LYS A 255 -4.99 2.75 7.03
C LYS A 255 -5.12 3.29 5.60
N ALA A 256 -4.08 3.95 5.06
CA ALA A 256 -4.09 4.46 3.69
C ALA A 256 -4.11 3.32 2.68
N VAL A 257 -3.31 2.27 2.87
CA VAL A 257 -3.30 1.06 2.04
C VAL A 257 -4.68 0.39 2.05
N ASN A 258 -5.26 0.14 3.23
CA ASN A 258 -6.58 -0.50 3.33
C ASN A 258 -7.67 0.37 2.65
N ARG A 259 -7.65 1.69 2.84
CA ARG A 259 -8.60 2.60 2.18
C ARG A 259 -8.49 2.61 0.65
N LEU A 260 -7.29 2.46 0.11
CA LEU A 260 -7.09 2.34 -1.34
C LEU A 260 -7.73 1.04 -1.85
N VAL A 261 -7.48 -0.08 -1.18
CA VAL A 261 -8.10 -1.37 -1.52
C VAL A 261 -9.63 -1.29 -1.46
N ASP A 262 -10.16 -0.79 -0.35
CA ASP A 262 -11.61 -0.68 -0.09
C ASP A 262 -12.31 0.31 -1.05
N SER A 263 -11.56 1.18 -1.73
CA SER A 263 -12.12 2.09 -2.74
C SER A 263 -12.50 1.40 -4.06
N HIS A 264 -11.99 0.20 -4.31
CA HIS A 264 -12.33 -0.56 -5.51
C HIS A 264 -13.69 -1.26 -5.33
N PRO A 265 -14.61 -1.13 -6.29
CA PRO A 265 -15.95 -1.73 -6.20
C PRO A 265 -15.97 -3.23 -6.58
N ILE A 266 -14.87 -3.92 -6.41
CA ILE A 266 -14.67 -5.35 -6.68
C ILE A 266 -14.03 -6.03 -5.48
N ALA A 267 -14.31 -7.31 -5.28
CA ALA A 267 -13.62 -8.08 -4.25
C ALA A 267 -12.15 -8.32 -4.66
N PRO A 268 -11.17 -8.06 -3.80
CA PRO A 268 -9.78 -8.36 -4.09
C PRO A 268 -9.56 -9.85 -4.37
N PRO A 269 -8.51 -10.23 -5.13
CA PRO A 269 -8.11 -11.63 -5.28
C PRO A 269 -7.81 -12.29 -3.92
N ALA A 270 -8.07 -13.60 -3.80
CA ALA A 270 -7.88 -14.33 -2.53
C ALA A 270 -6.47 -14.17 -1.94
N ALA A 271 -5.43 -14.20 -2.78
CA ALA A 271 -4.06 -14.01 -2.33
C ALA A 271 -3.81 -12.62 -1.71
N TRP A 272 -4.51 -11.58 -2.21
CA TRP A 272 -4.48 -10.26 -1.60
C TRP A 272 -5.23 -10.25 -0.27
N GLN A 273 -6.44 -10.82 -0.23
CA GLN A 273 -7.25 -10.88 1.00
C GLN A 273 -6.49 -11.59 2.13
N ASP A 274 -5.82 -12.70 1.83
CA ASP A 274 -5.00 -13.45 2.80
C ASP A 274 -3.83 -12.58 3.31
N TYR A 275 -3.12 -11.90 2.40
CA TYR A 275 -2.00 -11.04 2.80
C TYR A 275 -2.48 -9.83 3.60
N GLN A 276 -3.56 -9.16 3.16
CA GLN A 276 -4.17 -8.03 3.86
C GLN A 276 -4.61 -8.42 5.27
N HIS A 277 -5.29 -9.55 5.41
CA HIS A 277 -5.79 -10.03 6.70
C HIS A 277 -4.65 -10.31 7.68
N ASN A 278 -3.63 -11.03 7.22
CA ASN A 278 -2.55 -11.50 8.11
C ASN A 278 -1.47 -10.46 8.36
N TRP A 279 -1.24 -9.50 7.45
CA TRP A 279 -0.09 -8.60 7.50
C TRP A 279 -0.44 -7.11 7.53
N LEU A 280 -1.56 -6.70 6.92
CA LEU A 280 -1.93 -5.29 6.81
C LEU A 280 -3.17 -4.92 7.63
N SER A 281 -3.73 -5.89 8.35
CA SER A 281 -4.93 -5.67 9.17
C SER A 281 -4.65 -4.80 10.38
N LEU A 282 -5.55 -3.86 10.64
CA LEU A 282 -5.58 -3.07 11.88
C LEU A 282 -6.39 -3.74 13.01
N THR A 283 -7.08 -4.85 12.72
CA THR A 283 -8.03 -5.48 13.64
C THR A 283 -7.77 -6.96 13.94
N ASN A 284 -7.05 -7.66 13.06
CA ASN A 284 -6.66 -9.05 13.30
C ASN A 284 -5.57 -9.10 14.39
N ASP A 285 -5.83 -9.82 15.48
CA ASP A 285 -4.93 -9.90 16.64
C ASP A 285 -3.58 -10.57 16.32
N GLU A 286 -3.49 -11.36 15.25
CA GLU A 286 -2.26 -12.00 14.77
C GLU A 286 -1.47 -11.15 13.76
N ALA A 287 -2.01 -9.99 13.34
CA ALA A 287 -1.31 -9.09 12.43
C ALA A 287 -0.26 -8.22 13.16
N PRO A 288 0.86 -7.85 12.50
CA PRO A 288 1.97 -7.11 13.11
C PRO A 288 1.55 -5.85 13.87
N TRP A 289 0.57 -5.12 13.36
CA TRP A 289 0.03 -3.94 14.04
C TRP A 289 -0.57 -4.26 15.40
N ARG A 290 -1.36 -5.32 15.50
CA ARG A 290 -2.03 -5.72 16.74
C ARG A 290 -1.06 -6.35 17.72
N ILE A 291 -0.10 -7.14 17.23
CA ILE A 291 0.98 -7.72 18.04
C ILE A 291 1.79 -6.59 18.68
N PHE A 292 2.20 -5.59 17.89
CA PHE A 292 2.92 -4.41 18.37
C PHE A 292 2.14 -3.66 19.46
N ASN A 293 0.87 -3.33 19.21
CA ASN A 293 0.06 -2.62 20.20
C ASN A 293 -0.14 -3.43 21.49
N SER A 294 -0.29 -4.75 21.38
CA SER A 294 -0.42 -5.63 22.54
C SER A 294 0.86 -5.65 23.37
N ALA A 295 2.02 -5.75 22.72
CA ALA A 295 3.34 -5.72 23.37
C ALA A 295 3.57 -4.35 24.05
N LEU A 296 3.27 -3.25 23.34
CA LEU A 296 3.41 -1.89 23.87
C LEU A 296 2.54 -1.66 25.11
N ASN A 297 1.26 -2.00 25.02
CA ASN A 297 0.32 -1.84 26.13
C ASN A 297 0.73 -2.68 27.35
N ARG A 298 1.16 -3.95 27.13
CA ARG A 298 1.66 -4.82 28.19
C ARG A 298 2.88 -4.21 28.86
N HIS A 299 3.86 -3.78 28.07
CA HIS A 299 5.08 -3.18 28.59
C HIS A 299 4.81 -1.92 29.40
N GLN A 300 3.95 -1.02 28.91
CA GLN A 300 3.54 0.19 29.62
C GLN A 300 2.82 -0.13 30.94
N ALA A 301 1.91 -1.10 30.94
CA ALA A 301 1.20 -1.53 32.14
C ALA A 301 2.16 -2.10 33.21
N MET A 302 3.18 -2.84 32.79
CA MET A 302 4.22 -3.33 33.71
C MET A 302 5.08 -2.20 34.25
N ARG A 303 5.57 -1.29 33.40
CA ARG A 303 6.34 -0.13 33.83
C ARG A 303 5.57 0.75 34.82
N SER A 304 4.26 0.90 34.64
CA SER A 304 3.41 1.71 35.54
C SER A 304 3.34 1.22 36.99
N GLN A 305 3.83 0.01 37.26
CA GLN A 305 3.91 -0.54 38.63
C GLN A 305 5.15 -0.03 39.41
N PHE A 306 6.09 0.59 38.70
CA PHE A 306 7.32 1.16 39.26
C PHE A 306 7.24 2.69 39.29
N THR A 307 7.91 3.30 40.28
CA THR A 307 8.11 4.75 40.25
C THR A 307 9.25 5.15 39.31
N VAL A 308 9.30 6.39 38.87
CA VAL A 308 10.47 6.89 38.13
C VAL A 308 11.56 7.20 39.14
N CYS A 309 12.81 6.75 38.84
CA CYS A 309 13.96 7.02 39.70
C CYS A 309 14.22 8.53 39.72
N PRO A 310 14.54 9.10 40.91
CA PRO A 310 15.00 10.49 40.96
C PRO A 310 16.33 10.64 40.20
N GLU A 311 16.49 11.79 39.53
CA GLU A 311 17.74 12.18 38.83
C GLU A 311 18.93 12.30 39.79
#